data_d78b7910a6c55e137bd473ce1d8d0cd2
#
_entry.id   d78b7910a6c55e137bd473ce1d8d0cd2
#
_cell.length_a   1.000
_cell.length_b   1.000
_cell.length_c   1.000
_cell.angle_alpha   90.00
_cell.angle_beta   90.00
_cell.angle_gamma   90.00
#
_symmetry.space_group_name_H-M   'P 1'
#
loop_
_entity.id
_entity.type
_entity.pdbx_description
1 polymer ?
#
loop_
_entity_poly.entity_id
_entity_poly.type
_entity_poly.pdbx_seq_one_letter_code
_entity_poly.pdbx_strand_id
1 'polypeptide(L)' 'MYENKVKWCPICNQGWVEIVKDISSATLFCCCSECESEWNTPFNIEENTCNLEPNFGLIEDPDYDEIKKIGWDKYILKT' A
#
# COMPACT_ATOMS: atom_id res chain seq x y z
N MET A 1 -4.89 -14.02 -10.84
CA MET A 1 -4.40 -13.40 -9.60
C MET A 1 -4.19 -11.92 -9.82
N TYR A 2 -4.76 -11.09 -8.98
CA TYR A 2 -4.61 -9.67 -9.14
C TYR A 2 -3.30 -9.19 -8.51
N GLU A 3 -2.86 -8.04 -8.96
CA GLU A 3 -1.71 -7.37 -8.40
C GLU A 3 -2.21 -6.20 -7.55
N ASN A 4 -1.53 -5.93 -6.46
CA ASN A 4 -1.90 -4.81 -5.58
C ASN A 4 -0.86 -3.70 -5.58
N LYS A 5 0.01 -3.70 -6.58
CA LYS A 5 1.04 -2.67 -6.74
C LYS A 5 0.42 -1.38 -7.23
N VAL A 6 0.79 -0.26 -6.62
CA VAL A 6 0.24 1.05 -6.99
C VAL A 6 1.30 2.01 -7.51
N LYS A 7 2.55 1.89 -7.08
CA LYS A 7 3.60 2.79 -7.50
C LYS A 7 4.98 2.22 -7.18
N TRP A 8 5.97 2.59 -7.97
CA TRP A 8 7.36 2.31 -7.65
C TRP A 8 7.75 3.16 -6.45
N CYS A 9 8.45 2.59 -5.50
CA CYS A 9 8.73 3.29 -4.24
C CYS A 9 9.63 4.51 -4.45
N PRO A 10 9.21 5.70 -4.02
CA PRO A 10 10.04 6.89 -4.17
C PRO A 10 11.13 7.02 -3.10
N ILE A 11 11.09 6.17 -2.06
CA ILE A 11 12.07 6.21 -0.98
C ILE A 11 13.29 5.37 -1.31
N CYS A 12 13.11 4.07 -1.49
CA CYS A 12 14.22 3.16 -1.72
C CYS A 12 14.52 2.93 -3.20
N ASN A 13 13.57 3.23 -4.08
CA ASN A 13 13.73 3.04 -5.52
C ASN A 13 14.12 1.60 -5.89
N GLN A 14 13.69 0.64 -5.08
CA GLN A 14 14.03 -0.78 -5.30
C GLN A 14 12.85 -1.71 -5.09
N GLY A 15 11.67 -1.18 -4.78
CA GLY A 15 10.51 -2.00 -4.53
C GLY A 15 9.24 -1.33 -4.97
N TRP A 16 8.15 -2.09 -4.86
CA TRP A 16 6.81 -1.59 -5.20
C TRP A 16 6.03 -1.26 -3.95
N VAL A 17 5.33 -0.13 -3.98
CA VAL A 17 4.35 0.19 -2.95
C VAL A 17 3.08 -0.58 -3.29
N GLU A 18 2.57 -1.31 -2.32
CA GLU A 18 1.42 -2.18 -2.49
C GLU A 18 0.32 -1.83 -1.50
N ILE A 19 -0.92 -2.07 -1.88
CA ILE A 19 -2.05 -1.96 -0.95
C ILE A 19 -2.03 -3.21 -0.08
N VAL A 20 -1.97 -3.01 1.23
CA VAL A 20 -1.96 -4.10 2.20
C VAL A 20 -3.03 -3.85 3.26
N LYS A 21 -3.26 -4.84 4.11
CA LYS A 21 -4.28 -4.77 5.14
C LYS A 21 -3.65 -5.06 6.50
N ASP A 22 -3.92 -4.21 7.48
CA ASP A 22 -3.55 -4.46 8.85
C ASP A 22 -4.50 -5.49 9.45
N ILE A 23 -3.96 -6.61 9.91
CA ILE A 23 -4.77 -7.73 10.37
C ILE A 23 -5.61 -7.36 11.60
N SER A 24 -5.03 -6.61 12.53
CA SER A 24 -5.70 -6.32 13.79
C SER A 24 -6.87 -5.35 13.64
N SER A 25 -6.75 -4.36 12.75
CA SER A 25 -7.79 -3.34 12.57
C SER A 25 -8.59 -3.49 11.29
N ALA A 26 -8.17 -4.39 10.40
CA ALA A 26 -8.75 -4.55 9.08
C ALA A 26 -8.66 -3.28 8.24
N THR A 27 -7.67 -2.44 8.50
CA THR A 27 -7.46 -1.18 7.80
C THR A 27 -6.56 -1.40 6.60
N LEU A 28 -6.95 -0.85 5.44
CA LEU A 28 -6.13 -0.89 4.25
C LEU A 28 -5.20 0.31 4.21
N PHE A 29 -3.97 0.08 3.79
CA PHE A 29 -2.98 1.15 3.66
C PHE A 29 -1.96 0.73 2.61
N CYS A 30 -0.93 1.54 2.39
CA CYS A 30 0.10 1.25 1.38
C CYS A 30 1.45 1.07 2.04
N CYS A 31 2.21 0.10 1.57
CA CYS A 31 3.51 -0.24 2.14
C CYS A 31 4.46 -0.70 1.06
N CYS A 32 5.71 -0.24 1.14
CA CYS A 32 6.74 -0.70 0.22
C CYS A 32 7.20 -2.11 0.60
N SER A 33 7.35 -2.97 -0.39
CA SER A 33 7.76 -4.36 -0.18
C SER A 33 9.23 -4.50 0.22
N GLU A 34 10.04 -3.47 0.01
CA GLU A 34 11.48 -3.54 0.30
C GLU A 34 11.88 -2.74 1.53
N CYS A 35 11.54 -1.45 1.58
CA CYS A 35 11.96 -0.59 2.69
C CYS A 35 10.91 -0.44 3.78
N GLU A 36 9.73 -1.02 3.59
CA GLU A 36 8.64 -1.02 4.54
C GLU A 36 8.09 0.38 4.88
N SER A 37 8.37 1.37 4.05
CA SER A 37 7.76 2.69 4.20
C SER A 37 6.26 2.60 4.01
N GLU A 38 5.51 3.38 4.77
CA GLU A 38 4.04 3.31 4.79
C GLU A 38 3.38 4.62 4.41
N TRP A 39 2.26 4.51 3.74
CA TRP A 39 1.40 5.65 3.39
C TRP A 39 -0.04 5.27 3.71
N ASN A 40 -0.82 6.22 4.19
CA ASN A 40 -2.21 5.94 4.55
C ASN A 40 -3.13 5.77 3.35
N THR A 41 -2.76 6.33 2.21
CA THR A 41 -3.60 6.30 1.01
C THR A 41 -2.74 6.08 -0.23
N PRO A 42 -3.33 5.56 -1.34
CA PRO A 42 -2.54 5.32 -2.56
C PRO A 42 -2.44 6.53 -3.48
N PHE A 43 -3.14 7.62 -3.20
CA PHE A 43 -3.19 8.74 -4.13
C PHE A 43 -2.19 9.86 -3.84
N ASN A 44 -1.31 9.68 -2.89
CA ASN A 44 -0.31 10.69 -2.56
C ASN A 44 0.95 10.02 -2.01
N ILE A 45 1.56 9.18 -2.83
CA ILE A 45 2.75 8.43 -2.42
C ILE A 45 3.99 9.16 -2.91
N GLU A 46 4.61 9.90 -1.98
CA GLU A 46 5.81 10.68 -2.25
C GLU A 46 6.75 10.56 -1.05
N GLU A 47 7.99 11.02 -1.22
CA GLU A 47 8.99 10.94 -0.13
C GLU A 47 8.54 11.68 1.12
N ASN A 48 7.91 12.84 0.94
CA ASN A 48 7.53 13.68 2.07
C ASN A 48 6.16 13.35 2.65
N THR A 49 5.44 12.40 2.08
CA THR A 49 4.13 11.98 2.59
C THR A 49 4.16 10.65 3.31
N CYS A 50 5.33 10.02 3.35
CA CYS A 50 5.54 8.75 4.04
C CYS A 50 5.31 8.92 5.54
N ASN A 51 4.69 7.92 6.16
CA ASN A 51 4.53 7.91 7.62
C ASN A 51 5.90 7.81 8.27
N LEU A 52 6.16 8.68 9.25
CA LEU A 52 7.46 8.73 9.91
C LEU A 52 7.69 7.55 10.84
N GLU A 53 6.61 6.99 11.38
CA GLU A 53 6.69 5.85 12.28
C GLU A 53 5.75 4.76 11.79
N PRO A 54 6.16 3.49 11.89
CA PRO A 54 5.26 2.39 11.53
C PRO A 54 4.04 2.38 12.44
N ASN A 55 2.86 2.45 11.84
CA ASN A 55 1.61 2.48 12.59
C ASN A 55 0.94 1.13 12.66
N PHE A 56 1.41 0.18 11.87
CA PHE A 56 0.70 -1.09 11.69
C PHE A 56 1.62 -2.26 12.02
N GLY A 57 1.02 -3.32 12.56
CA GLY A 57 1.75 -4.51 12.93
C GLY A 57 1.76 -5.52 11.79
N LEU A 58 1.14 -6.68 12.02
CA LEU A 58 1.09 -7.73 11.02
C LEU A 58 0.17 -7.34 9.87
N ILE A 59 0.60 -7.64 8.66
CA ILE A 59 -0.14 -7.30 7.45
C ILE A 59 -0.45 -8.55 6.64
N GLU A 60 -1.47 -8.44 5.79
CA GLU A 60 -1.82 -9.49 4.83
C GLU A 60 -2.28 -8.83 3.54
N ASP A 61 -2.38 -9.64 2.48
CA ASP A 61 -2.90 -9.13 1.22
C ASP A 61 -4.42 -9.03 1.31
N PRO A 62 -4.99 -7.87 1.00
CA PRO A 62 -6.45 -7.75 1.00
C PRO A 62 -7.06 -8.41 -0.23
N ASP A 63 -8.34 -8.76 -0.15
CA ASP A 63 -9.07 -9.23 -1.31
C ASP A 63 -9.31 -8.06 -2.26
N TYR A 64 -9.42 -8.37 -3.54
CA TYR A 64 -9.72 -7.34 -4.53
C TYR A 64 -11.02 -6.62 -4.22
N ASP A 65 -12.02 -7.35 -3.71
CA ASP A 65 -13.32 -6.76 -3.35
C ASP A 65 -13.16 -5.72 -2.24
N GLU A 66 -12.26 -5.94 -1.29
CA GLU A 66 -12.01 -4.99 -0.22
C GLU A 66 -11.39 -3.70 -0.78
N ILE A 67 -10.47 -3.84 -1.73
CA ILE A 67 -9.82 -2.70 -2.36
C ILE A 67 -10.84 -1.92 -3.19
N LYS A 68 -11.67 -2.62 -3.93
CA LYS A 68 -12.69 -2.02 -4.78
C LYS A 68 -13.75 -1.28 -3.97
N LYS A 69 -14.09 -1.82 -2.80
CA LYS A 69 -15.13 -1.26 -1.95
C LYS A 69 -14.78 0.16 -1.49
N ILE A 70 -13.50 0.43 -1.24
CA ILE A 70 -13.06 1.77 -0.83
C ILE A 70 -12.60 2.62 -2.01
N GLY A 71 -12.71 2.10 -3.23
CA GLY A 71 -12.39 2.85 -4.44
C GLY A 71 -10.93 2.92 -4.79
N TRP A 72 -10.09 2.07 -4.20
CA TRP A 72 -8.65 2.10 -4.45
C TRP A 72 -8.20 1.24 -5.62
N ASP A 73 -9.12 0.46 -6.21
CA ASP A 73 -8.81 -0.38 -7.35
C ASP A 73 -8.29 0.41 -8.56
N LYS A 74 -8.72 1.66 -8.69
CA LYS A 74 -8.28 2.52 -9.78
C LYS A 74 -6.80 2.92 -9.68
N TYR A 75 -6.20 2.77 -8.52
CA TYR A 75 -4.78 3.09 -8.32
C TYR A 75 -3.86 1.90 -8.58
N ILE A 76 -4.41 0.71 -8.72
CA ILE A 76 -3.63 -0.49 -8.99
C ILE A 76 -3.05 -0.40 -10.40
N LEU A 77 -1.75 -0.64 -10.51
CA LEU A 77 -1.08 -0.62 -11.80
C LEU A 77 -1.56 -1.79 -12.66
N LYS A 78 -1.85 -1.50 -13.90
CA LYS A 78 -2.22 -2.52 -14.87
C LYS A 78 -1.00 -2.87 -15.70
N THR A 79 -0.65 -4.13 -15.69
CA THR A 79 0.50 -4.61 -16.45
C THR A 79 0.05 -5.42 -17.65
#